data_9008a6621ad19d510a570d26ba3dc5ee
#
_entry.id   9008a6621ad19d510a570d26ba3dc5ee
#
_cell.length_a   1.000
_cell.length_b   1.000
_cell.length_c   1.000
_cell.angle_alpha   90.00
_cell.angle_beta   90.00
_cell.angle_gamma   90.00
#
_symmetry.space_group_name_H-M   'P 1'
#
loop_
_entity.id
_entity.type
_entity.pdbx_description
1 polymer ?
#
loop_
_entity_poly.entity_id
_entity_poly.type
_entity_poly.pdbx_seq_one_letter_code
_entity_poly.pdbx_strand_id
1 'polypeptide(L)' 'RADAVLGEVDLSPELRRHIALHQVRLEQYRTIEKRDFPLGKPLSRAQQIQYMILKKGILYESGEISWNQEMLTLLSSTA' A
#
# COMPACT_ATOMS: atom_id res chain seq x y z
N ARG A 1 4.60 -12.42 28.43
CA ARG A 1 5.48 -11.52 27.66
C ARG A 1 4.93 -11.33 26.27
N ALA A 2 4.89 -10.09 25.82
CA ALA A 2 4.30 -9.77 24.53
C ALA A 2 5.08 -10.43 23.37
N ASP A 3 6.40 -10.39 23.42
CA ASP A 3 7.26 -10.99 22.38
C ASP A 3 7.12 -12.52 22.34
N ALA A 4 6.98 -13.18 23.47
CA ALA A 4 6.76 -14.62 23.51
C ALA A 4 5.41 -14.98 22.88
N VAL A 5 4.37 -14.22 23.19
CA VAL A 5 3.04 -14.44 22.62
C VAL A 5 3.07 -14.21 21.10
N LEU A 6 3.70 -13.13 20.66
CA LEU A 6 3.84 -12.82 19.24
C LEU A 6 4.72 -13.85 18.51
N GLY A 7 5.73 -14.39 19.21
CA GLY A 7 6.61 -15.42 18.64
C GLY A 7 5.90 -16.75 18.40
N GLU A 8 4.83 -17.01 19.14
CA GLU A 8 4.04 -18.23 18.97
C GLU A 8 2.95 -18.11 17.91
N VAL A 9 2.64 -16.89 17.48
CA VAL A 9 1.61 -16.64 16.47
C VAL A 9 2.27 -16.36 15.14
N ASP A 10 1.92 -17.14 14.14
CA ASP A 10 2.41 -16.89 12.79
C ASP A 10 1.55 -15.82 12.14
N LEU A 11 2.08 -14.60 12.06
CA LEU A 11 1.40 -13.46 11.46
C LEU A 11 1.53 -13.42 9.94
N SER A 12 2.35 -14.28 9.37
CA SER A 12 2.65 -14.23 7.93
C SER A 12 1.42 -14.34 7.03
N PRO A 13 0.46 -15.25 7.28
CA PRO A 13 -0.73 -15.30 6.44
C PRO A 13 -1.55 -14.01 6.46
N GLU A 14 -1.68 -13.39 7.63
CA GLU A 14 -2.38 -12.12 7.76
C GLU A 14 -1.68 -11.00 6.98
N LEU A 15 -0.37 -10.92 7.11
CA LEU A 15 0.42 -9.90 6.41
C LEU A 15 0.32 -10.07 4.89
N ARG A 16 0.36 -11.31 4.39
CA ARG A 16 0.20 -11.58 2.96
C ARG A 16 -1.17 -11.19 2.46
N ARG A 17 -2.21 -11.44 3.26
CA ARG A 17 -3.58 -11.05 2.92
C ARG A 17 -3.71 -9.53 2.85
N HIS A 18 -3.11 -8.82 3.79
CA HIS A 18 -3.10 -7.36 3.78
C HIS A 18 -2.38 -6.82 2.55
N ILE A 19 -1.23 -7.38 2.21
CA ILE A 19 -0.48 -7.00 1.01
C ILE A 19 -1.37 -7.17 -0.23
N ALA A 20 -1.99 -8.31 -0.38
CA ALA A 20 -2.85 -8.58 -1.54
C ALA A 20 -3.99 -7.59 -1.65
N LEU A 21 -4.64 -7.28 -0.52
CA LEU A 21 -5.73 -6.30 -0.49
C LEU A 21 -5.25 -4.91 -0.89
N HIS A 22 -4.14 -4.45 -0.33
CA HIS A 22 -3.59 -3.14 -0.65
C HIS A 22 -3.09 -3.06 -2.09
N GLN A 23 -2.55 -4.15 -2.64
CA GLN A 23 -2.15 -4.22 -4.05
C GLN A 23 -3.35 -4.04 -4.98
N VAL A 24 -4.48 -4.67 -4.67
CA VAL A 24 -5.71 -4.49 -5.47
C VAL A 24 -6.14 -3.02 -5.45
N ARG A 25 -6.15 -2.40 -4.28
CA ARG A 25 -6.52 -1.00 -4.13
C ARG A 25 -5.55 -0.07 -4.87
N LEU A 26 -4.26 -0.36 -4.78
CA LEU A 26 -3.25 0.42 -5.47
C LEU A 26 -3.45 0.36 -6.99
N GLU A 27 -3.73 -0.82 -7.52
CA GLU A 27 -4.01 -0.99 -8.95
C GLU A 27 -5.24 -0.20 -9.38
N GLN A 28 -6.28 -0.19 -8.57
CA GLN A 28 -7.48 0.60 -8.86
C GLN A 28 -7.15 2.09 -8.92
N TYR A 29 -6.36 2.59 -7.98
CA TYR A 29 -5.93 3.99 -7.97
C TYR A 29 -5.04 4.31 -9.16
N ARG A 30 -4.13 3.42 -9.54
CA ARG A 30 -3.28 3.59 -10.71
C ARG A 30 -4.09 3.63 -12.00
N THR A 31 -5.14 2.84 -12.10
CA THR A 31 -6.05 2.86 -13.25
C THR A 31 -6.74 4.22 -13.35
N ILE A 32 -7.23 4.75 -12.24
CA ILE A 32 -7.84 6.08 -12.19
C ILE A 32 -6.82 7.14 -12.60
N GLU A 33 -5.59 7.04 -12.09
CA GLU A 33 -4.52 7.98 -12.41
C GLU A 33 -4.27 8.06 -13.91
N LYS A 34 -4.13 6.90 -14.55
CA LYS A 34 -3.87 6.83 -16.00
C LYS A 34 -5.03 7.36 -16.83
N ARG A 35 -6.26 7.09 -16.39
CA ARG A 35 -7.46 7.49 -17.12
C ARG A 35 -7.74 8.96 -16.99
N ASP A 36 -7.68 9.50 -15.76
CA ASP A 36 -8.17 10.85 -15.45
C ASP A 36 -7.04 11.88 -15.38
N PHE A 37 -5.81 11.44 -15.12
CA PHE A 37 -4.66 12.33 -14.93
C PHE A 37 -3.46 11.84 -15.74
N PRO A 38 -3.62 11.69 -17.07
CA PRO A 38 -2.51 11.19 -17.91
C PRO A 38 -1.35 12.17 -17.94
N LEU A 39 -0.14 11.63 -18.06
CA LEU A 39 1.07 12.43 -18.17
C LEU A 39 1.02 13.35 -19.38
N GLY A 40 1.55 14.55 -19.23
CA GLY A 40 1.67 15.51 -20.31
C GLY A 40 0.43 16.36 -20.59
N LYS A 41 -0.69 16.06 -19.93
CA LYS A 41 -1.89 16.89 -20.04
C LYS A 41 -1.92 17.95 -18.94
N PRO A 42 -2.12 19.23 -19.30
CA PRO A 42 -2.28 20.26 -18.29
C PRO A 42 -3.57 20.04 -17.49
N LEU A 43 -3.50 20.24 -16.19
CA LEU A 43 -4.62 20.06 -15.28
C LEU A 43 -5.15 21.41 -14.84
N SER A 44 -6.47 21.55 -14.77
CA SER A 44 -7.11 22.69 -14.12
C SER A 44 -6.81 22.67 -12.62
N ARG A 45 -7.09 23.79 -11.95
CA ARG A 45 -6.91 23.87 -10.50
C ARG A 45 -7.71 22.77 -9.77
N ALA A 46 -8.96 22.60 -10.16
CA ALA A 46 -9.82 21.57 -9.57
C ALA A 46 -9.24 20.17 -9.78
N GLN A 47 -8.75 19.89 -10.97
CA GLN A 47 -8.12 18.61 -11.29
C GLN A 47 -6.84 18.39 -10.49
N GLN A 48 -6.04 19.42 -10.28
CA GLN A 48 -4.84 19.34 -9.46
C GLN A 48 -5.19 18.94 -8.02
N ILE A 49 -6.24 19.51 -7.48
CA ILE A 49 -6.71 19.17 -6.13
C ILE A 49 -7.20 17.73 -6.08
N GLN A 50 -7.99 17.32 -7.07
CA GLN A 50 -8.47 15.94 -7.18
C GLN A 50 -7.31 14.95 -7.27
N TYR A 51 -6.30 15.30 -8.05
CA TYR A 51 -5.12 14.45 -8.20
C TYR A 51 -4.35 14.32 -6.89
N MET A 52 -4.23 15.39 -6.12
CA MET A 52 -3.57 15.32 -4.80
C MET A 52 -4.30 14.37 -3.85
N ILE A 53 -5.62 14.34 -3.90
CA ILE A 53 -6.41 13.39 -3.10
C ILE A 53 -6.14 11.95 -3.53
N LEU A 54 -6.10 11.70 -4.83
CA LEU A 54 -5.76 10.38 -5.36
C LEU A 54 -4.35 9.97 -4.97
N LYS A 55 -3.39 10.89 -5.06
CA LYS A 55 -1.99 10.64 -4.68
C LYS A 55 -1.87 10.23 -3.21
N LYS A 56 -2.67 10.84 -2.34
CA LYS A 56 -2.68 10.46 -0.93
C LYS A 56 -3.07 8.99 -0.77
N GLY A 57 -4.10 8.54 -1.51
CA GLY A 57 -4.50 7.14 -1.51
C GLY A 57 -3.40 6.22 -2.03
N ILE A 58 -2.74 6.61 -3.12
CA ILE A 58 -1.62 5.85 -3.69
C ILE A 58 -0.48 5.71 -2.68
N LEU A 59 -0.12 6.81 -2.02
CA LEU A 59 0.94 6.80 -1.01
C LEU A 59 0.58 5.91 0.17
N TYR A 60 -0.67 5.97 0.61
CA TYR A 60 -1.15 5.14 1.71
C TYR A 60 -1.04 3.66 1.37
N GLU A 61 -1.57 3.25 0.22
CA GLU A 61 -1.54 1.84 -0.19
C GLU A 61 -0.09 1.36 -0.40
N SER A 62 0.73 2.17 -1.05
CA SER A 62 2.14 1.84 -1.26
C SER A 62 2.89 1.69 0.05
N GLY A 63 2.63 2.58 1.01
CA GLY A 63 3.25 2.53 2.33
C GLY A 63 2.84 1.28 3.10
N GLU A 64 1.57 0.92 3.05
CA GLU A 64 1.06 -0.29 3.70
C GLU A 64 1.69 -1.54 3.11
N ILE A 65 1.82 -1.61 1.80
CA ILE A 65 2.48 -2.73 1.13
C ILE A 65 3.93 -2.83 1.59
N SER A 66 4.66 -1.73 1.56
CA SER A 66 6.08 -1.71 1.97
C SER A 66 6.26 -2.14 3.41
N TRP A 67 5.45 -1.61 4.32
CA TRP A 67 5.54 -1.96 5.73
C TRP A 67 5.27 -3.45 5.96
N ASN A 68 4.20 -3.98 5.34
CA ASN A 68 3.86 -5.40 5.49
C ASN A 68 4.95 -6.29 4.91
N GLN A 69 5.58 -5.90 3.80
CA GLN A 69 6.70 -6.65 3.22
C GLN A 69 7.92 -6.65 4.13
N GLU A 70 8.24 -5.51 4.74
CA GLU A 70 9.34 -5.42 5.71
C GLU A 70 9.06 -6.30 6.92
N MET A 71 7.83 -6.30 7.40
CA MET A 71 7.44 -7.15 8.53
C MET A 71 7.58 -8.63 8.18
N LEU A 72 7.15 -9.02 6.97
CA LEU A 72 7.31 -10.40 6.49
C LEU A 72 8.80 -10.79 6.43
N THR A 73 9.63 -9.91 5.93
CA THR A 73 11.08 -10.14 5.86
C THR A 73 11.64 -10.36 7.26
N LEU A 74 11.24 -9.52 8.20
CA LEU A 74 11.68 -9.63 9.59
C LEU A 74 11.25 -10.97 10.20
N LEU A 75 10.00 -11.37 10.00
CA LEU A 75 9.48 -12.61 10.55
C LEU A 75 10.11 -13.86 9.93
N SER A 76 10.52 -13.80 8.68
CA SER A 76 11.20 -14.90 8.00
C SER A 76 12.68 -14.94 8.31
N SER A 77 13.23 -13.89 8.88
CA SER A 77 14.61 -13.82 9.30
C SER A 77 14.77 -14.59 10.61
N THR A 78 15.47 -15.72 10.55
CA THR A 78 15.77 -16.48 11.75
C THR A 78 17.10 -16.00 12.29
N ALA A 79 17.01 -15.35 13.40
CA ALA A 79 18.23 -14.95 14.08
C ALA A 79 18.83 -16.11 14.86
#